data_273a5f3ecbad945b8a1ccb6f12ac7a20
#
_entry.id   273a5f3ecbad945b8a1ccb6f12ac7a20
#
_cell.length_a   1.000
_cell.length_b   1.000
_cell.length_c   1.000
_cell.angle_alpha   90.00
_cell.angle_beta   90.00
_cell.angle_gamma   90.00
#
_symmetry.space_group_name_H-M   'P 1'
#
loop_
_entity.id
_entity.type
_entity.pdbx_description
1 polymer ?
#
loop_
_entity_poly.entity_id
_entity_poly.type
_entity_poly.pdbx_seq_one_letter_code
_entity_poly.pdbx_strand_id
1 'polypeptide(L)'
;MIFTQWPWQHWARRRGGEAALILDDQTLTWRQLCRKVDALASGLRQQGVNEGACVALRGRNSPQMVLAWLALMQCGARVLPVNPQLPATLLEQLLPRLNTDFALELGCEAQITGLPTLTLTPGESDAHGEWQPTRVVSMTLTSGSTGLPKAAVHTAQAHLASAQGVLALIPFHPQDSWLLSLPLFHVSGQGILWRWLLAGAQMVVRETQPLHQALNGCTHASLVPTQLWRLLNDPHPLTPESGTVRRRGNPGCVDRCGDTTRHRLLVRLRPNRGGFNSVR
;
A
#
# COMPACT_ATOMS: atom_id res chain seq x y z
N MET A 1 -19.37 1.82 -2.48
CA MET A 1 -19.29 0.55 -3.26
C MET A 1 -19.19 -0.59 -2.25
N ILE A 2 -19.93 -1.69 -2.45
CA ILE A 2 -19.85 -2.90 -1.61
C ILE A 2 -19.24 -4.00 -2.46
N PHE A 3 -18.11 -4.55 -2.01
CA PHE A 3 -17.48 -5.69 -2.64
C PHE A 3 -18.08 -6.99 -2.09
N THR A 4 -18.41 -7.93 -2.96
CA THR A 4 -18.87 -9.30 -2.64
C THR A 4 -17.75 -10.33 -2.81
N GLN A 5 -16.59 -9.90 -3.22
CA GLN A 5 -15.36 -10.67 -3.44
C GLN A 5 -14.16 -9.75 -3.24
N TRP A 6 -12.96 -10.28 -3.27
CA TRP A 6 -11.75 -9.46 -3.15
C TRP A 6 -11.75 -8.34 -4.20
N PRO A 7 -11.34 -7.09 -3.86
CA PRO A 7 -11.41 -5.96 -4.79
C PRO A 7 -10.71 -6.22 -6.14
N TRP A 8 -9.54 -6.88 -6.14
CA TRP A 8 -8.84 -7.21 -7.38
C TRP A 8 -9.57 -8.24 -8.23
N GLN A 9 -10.29 -9.21 -7.62
CA GLN A 9 -11.15 -10.14 -8.34
C GLN A 9 -12.38 -9.42 -8.94
N HIS A 10 -12.96 -8.50 -8.19
CA HIS A 10 -14.05 -7.66 -8.68
C HIS A 10 -13.65 -6.88 -9.93
N TRP A 11 -12.47 -6.24 -9.90
CA TRP A 11 -11.99 -5.47 -11.03
C TRP A 11 -11.51 -6.35 -12.19
N ALA A 12 -10.93 -7.51 -11.92
CA ALA A 12 -10.55 -8.48 -12.95
C ALA A 12 -11.76 -8.95 -13.78
N ARG A 13 -12.93 -9.06 -13.14
CA ARG A 13 -14.18 -9.41 -13.84
C ARG A 13 -14.75 -8.22 -14.62
N ARG A 14 -14.74 -7.02 -14.07
CA ARG A 14 -15.37 -5.84 -14.66
C ARG A 14 -14.52 -5.07 -15.64
N ARG A 15 -13.20 -5.05 -15.40
CA ARG A 15 -12.20 -4.26 -16.13
C ARG A 15 -10.93 -5.04 -16.37
N GLY A 16 -11.02 -6.32 -16.62
CA GLY A 16 -9.88 -7.23 -16.66
C GLY A 16 -8.77 -6.85 -17.62
N GLY A 17 -9.07 -6.11 -18.68
CA GLY A 17 -8.08 -5.62 -19.65
C GLY A 17 -7.47 -4.26 -19.33
N GLU A 18 -8.04 -3.52 -18.34
CA GLU A 18 -7.53 -2.20 -17.96
C GLU A 18 -6.29 -2.31 -17.06
N ALA A 19 -5.42 -1.29 -17.11
CA ALA A 19 -4.23 -1.22 -16.29
C ALA A 19 -4.59 -1.14 -14.79
N ALA A 20 -3.94 -1.96 -13.99
CA ALA A 20 -4.09 -2.00 -12.53
C ALA A 20 -2.82 -1.53 -11.82
N LEU A 21 -1.67 -2.05 -12.23
CA LEU A 21 -0.38 -1.80 -11.59
C LEU A 21 0.66 -1.44 -12.65
N ILE A 22 1.21 -0.24 -12.53
CA ILE A 22 2.25 0.29 -13.43
C ILE A 22 3.60 0.15 -12.71
N LEU A 23 4.52 -0.57 -13.32
CA LEU A 23 5.88 -0.81 -12.87
C LEU A 23 6.85 -0.13 -13.83
N ASP A 24 8.15 -0.15 -13.53
CA ASP A 24 9.14 0.49 -14.40
C ASP A 24 9.28 -0.22 -15.75
N ASP A 25 9.15 -1.54 -15.77
CA ASP A 25 9.38 -2.40 -16.94
C ASP A 25 8.10 -2.95 -17.57
N GLN A 26 6.98 -2.91 -16.86
CA GLN A 26 5.73 -3.51 -17.30
C GLN A 26 4.49 -2.89 -16.68
N THR A 27 3.35 -3.10 -17.32
CA THR A 27 2.03 -2.78 -16.76
C THR A 27 1.22 -4.07 -16.62
N LEU A 28 0.72 -4.33 -15.41
CA LEU A 28 -0.22 -5.42 -15.17
C LEU A 28 -1.65 -4.93 -15.28
N THR A 29 -2.44 -5.64 -16.06
CA THR A 29 -3.91 -5.46 -16.08
C THR A 29 -4.54 -6.08 -14.84
N TRP A 30 -5.78 -5.71 -14.51
CA TRP A 30 -6.52 -6.30 -13.39
C TRP A 30 -6.60 -7.83 -13.48
N ARG A 31 -6.75 -8.37 -14.68
CA ARG A 31 -6.77 -9.83 -14.90
C ARG A 31 -5.41 -10.47 -14.63
N GLN A 32 -4.34 -9.85 -15.10
CA GLN A 32 -2.98 -10.34 -14.84
C GLN A 32 -2.60 -10.24 -13.37
N LEU A 33 -2.96 -9.12 -12.71
CA LEU A 33 -2.77 -8.94 -11.26
C LEU A 33 -3.51 -10.04 -10.48
N CYS A 34 -4.79 -10.27 -10.78
CA CYS A 34 -5.59 -11.28 -10.11
C CYS A 34 -4.95 -12.67 -10.22
N ARG A 35 -4.57 -13.10 -11.43
CA ARG A 35 -3.89 -14.39 -11.65
C ARG A 35 -2.59 -14.52 -10.87
N LYS A 36 -1.78 -13.46 -10.81
CA LYS A 36 -0.54 -13.47 -10.02
C LYS A 36 -0.83 -13.60 -8.53
N VAL A 37 -1.81 -12.87 -8.03
CA VAL A 37 -2.22 -12.94 -6.62
C VAL A 37 -2.77 -14.33 -6.28
N ASP A 38 -3.60 -14.90 -7.16
CA ASP A 38 -4.16 -16.26 -6.99
C ASP A 38 -3.04 -17.30 -6.87
N ALA A 39 -2.08 -17.28 -7.79
CA ALA A 39 -0.96 -18.22 -7.78
C ALA A 39 -0.07 -18.05 -6.52
N LEU A 40 0.22 -16.81 -6.12
CA LEU A 40 1.03 -16.55 -4.93
C LEU A 40 0.31 -16.92 -3.64
N ALA A 41 -0.99 -16.66 -3.55
CA ALA A 41 -1.81 -17.08 -2.41
C ALA A 41 -1.82 -18.61 -2.27
N SER A 42 -1.91 -19.30 -3.40
CA SER A 42 -1.79 -20.76 -3.44
C SER A 42 -0.45 -21.27 -2.90
N GLY A 43 0.67 -20.68 -3.37
CA GLY A 43 2.01 -21.03 -2.87
C GLY A 43 2.22 -20.72 -1.38
N LEU A 44 1.63 -19.64 -0.88
CA LEU A 44 1.67 -19.32 0.56
C LEU A 44 0.84 -20.31 1.39
N ARG A 45 -0.31 -20.76 0.89
CA ARG A 45 -1.12 -21.80 1.56
C ARG A 45 -0.42 -23.14 1.63
N GLN A 46 0.28 -23.53 0.57
CA GLN A 46 1.10 -24.75 0.56
C GLN A 46 2.21 -24.70 1.62
N GLN A 47 2.66 -23.53 2.00
CA GLN A 47 3.63 -23.29 3.08
C GLN A 47 2.96 -23.17 4.47
N GLY A 48 1.65 -23.41 4.58
CA GLY A 48 0.93 -23.42 5.84
C GLY A 48 0.24 -22.11 6.24
N VAL A 49 0.24 -21.09 5.39
CA VAL A 49 -0.48 -19.83 5.67
C VAL A 49 -1.98 -20.06 5.58
N ASN A 50 -2.64 -20.12 6.72
CA ASN A 50 -4.07 -20.34 6.86
C ASN A 50 -4.80 -19.05 7.29
N GLU A 51 -6.13 -19.12 7.32
CA GLU A 51 -6.98 -18.05 7.81
C GLU A 51 -6.63 -17.68 9.26
N GLY A 52 -6.48 -16.38 9.52
CA GLY A 52 -6.12 -15.85 10.83
C GLY A 52 -4.62 -15.86 11.16
N ALA A 53 -3.78 -16.54 10.38
CA ALA A 53 -2.33 -16.49 10.56
C ALA A 53 -1.82 -15.05 10.54
N CYS A 54 -0.86 -14.73 11.40
CA CYS A 54 -0.17 -13.45 11.41
C CYS A 54 1.18 -13.57 10.69
N VAL A 55 1.37 -12.81 9.63
CA VAL A 55 2.60 -12.84 8.84
C VAL A 55 3.34 -11.51 8.94
N ALA A 56 4.55 -11.53 9.47
CA ALA A 56 5.46 -10.40 9.44
C ALA A 56 5.97 -10.22 7.99
N LEU A 57 5.50 -9.18 7.31
CA LEU A 57 5.90 -8.86 5.95
C LEU A 57 6.92 -7.71 5.99
N ARG A 58 8.20 -8.04 5.73
CA ARG A 58 9.32 -7.10 5.84
C ARG A 58 9.89 -6.78 4.47
N GLY A 59 10.00 -5.50 4.16
CA GLY A 59 10.56 -5.04 2.89
C GLY A 59 10.27 -3.57 2.61
N ARG A 60 10.94 -3.04 1.58
CA ARG A 60 10.62 -1.73 1.00
C ARG A 60 9.46 -1.86 0.03
N ASN A 61 8.81 -0.75 -0.29
CA ASN A 61 7.82 -0.74 -1.37
C ASN A 61 8.43 -1.29 -2.66
N SER A 62 7.81 -2.31 -3.20
CA SER A 62 8.21 -2.97 -4.44
C SER A 62 7.00 -3.68 -5.05
N PRO A 63 7.03 -4.08 -6.32
CA PRO A 63 5.99 -4.90 -6.92
C PRO A 63 5.72 -6.18 -6.14
N GLN A 64 6.79 -6.85 -5.68
CA GLN A 64 6.70 -8.08 -4.87
C GLN A 64 6.02 -7.82 -3.54
N MET A 65 6.29 -6.68 -2.90
CA MET A 65 5.66 -6.29 -1.63
C MET A 65 4.15 -6.11 -1.78
N VAL A 66 3.69 -5.48 -2.87
CA VAL A 66 2.26 -5.32 -3.17
C VAL A 66 1.61 -6.68 -3.45
N LEU A 67 2.23 -7.50 -4.28
CA LEU A 67 1.70 -8.84 -4.62
C LEU A 67 1.63 -9.74 -3.39
N ALA A 68 2.68 -9.77 -2.56
CA ALA A 68 2.71 -10.51 -1.30
C ALA A 68 1.60 -10.06 -0.35
N TRP A 69 1.39 -8.74 -0.23
CA TRP A 69 0.32 -8.17 0.59
C TRP A 69 -1.05 -8.67 0.17
N LEU A 70 -1.37 -8.59 -1.13
CA LEU A 70 -2.66 -9.05 -1.67
C LEU A 70 -2.84 -10.56 -1.51
N ALA A 71 -1.78 -11.35 -1.77
CA ALA A 71 -1.79 -12.79 -1.65
C ALA A 71 -2.00 -13.24 -0.18
N LEU A 72 -1.33 -12.62 0.78
CA LEU A 72 -1.53 -12.88 2.21
C LEU A 72 -2.97 -12.55 2.66
N MET A 73 -3.51 -11.40 2.22
CA MET A 73 -4.92 -11.08 2.49
C MET A 73 -5.86 -12.14 1.90
N GLN A 74 -5.59 -12.62 0.69
CA GLN A 74 -6.39 -13.66 0.04
C GLN A 74 -6.30 -15.02 0.76
N CYS A 75 -5.19 -15.30 1.44
CA CYS A 75 -5.10 -16.44 2.36
C CYS A 75 -5.96 -16.27 3.63
N GLY A 76 -6.47 -15.07 3.89
CA GLY A 76 -7.15 -14.72 5.14
C GLY A 76 -6.18 -14.39 6.27
N ALA A 77 -4.91 -14.19 5.97
CA ALA A 77 -3.89 -13.84 6.95
C ALA A 77 -3.97 -12.35 7.36
N ARG A 78 -3.46 -12.07 8.55
CA ARG A 78 -3.22 -10.73 9.09
C ARG A 78 -1.82 -10.29 8.69
N VAL A 79 -1.71 -9.28 7.85
CA VAL A 79 -0.41 -8.76 7.42
C VAL A 79 0.12 -7.81 8.49
N LEU A 80 1.27 -8.13 9.08
CA LEU A 80 2.05 -7.26 9.96
C LEU A 80 3.22 -6.67 9.15
N PRO A 81 3.06 -5.48 8.55
CA PRO A 81 4.14 -4.89 7.79
C PRO A 81 5.22 -4.33 8.73
N VAL A 82 6.44 -4.71 8.46
CA VAL A 82 7.61 -4.40 9.30
C VAL A 82 8.54 -3.46 8.56
N ASN A 83 8.93 -2.36 9.22
CA ASN A 83 9.97 -1.49 8.68
C ASN A 83 11.29 -2.28 8.55
N PRO A 84 11.90 -2.35 7.35
CA PRO A 84 13.15 -3.07 7.13
C PRO A 84 14.33 -2.55 7.95
N GLN A 85 14.24 -1.31 8.44
CA GLN A 85 15.27 -0.69 9.27
C GLN A 85 15.18 -1.03 10.77
N LEU A 86 14.13 -1.74 11.21
CA LEU A 86 14.03 -2.14 12.62
C LEU A 86 15.12 -3.15 12.97
N PRO A 87 15.81 -2.96 14.12
CA PRO A 87 16.84 -3.88 14.59
C PRO A 87 16.28 -5.29 14.81
N ALA A 88 17.07 -6.33 14.49
CA ALA A 88 16.69 -7.72 14.70
C ALA A 88 16.36 -8.00 16.16
N THR A 89 17.14 -7.47 17.09
CA THR A 89 16.90 -7.62 18.54
C THR A 89 15.55 -7.09 19.01
N LEU A 90 15.06 -6.02 18.38
CA LEU A 90 13.71 -5.51 18.66
C LEU A 90 12.63 -6.43 18.08
N LEU A 91 12.85 -6.96 16.89
CA LEU A 91 11.92 -7.88 16.25
C LEU A 91 11.80 -9.21 17.03
N GLU A 92 12.90 -9.75 17.52
CA GLU A 92 12.91 -10.95 18.37
C GLU A 92 12.06 -10.79 19.65
N GLN A 93 12.01 -9.59 20.22
CA GLN A 93 11.17 -9.30 21.39
C GLN A 93 9.71 -9.00 21.02
N LEU A 94 9.49 -8.40 19.87
CA LEU A 94 8.18 -7.87 19.45
C LEU A 94 7.30 -8.95 18.82
N LEU A 95 7.84 -9.74 17.89
CA LEU A 95 7.05 -10.65 17.06
C LEU A 95 6.35 -11.76 17.86
N PRO A 96 6.97 -12.40 18.88
CA PRO A 96 6.28 -13.36 19.72
C PRO A 96 5.11 -12.77 20.50
N ARG A 97 5.23 -11.52 20.96
CA ARG A 97 4.16 -10.81 21.69
C ARG A 97 2.97 -10.44 20.82
N LEU A 98 3.17 -10.38 19.51
CA LEU A 98 2.11 -10.10 18.53
C LEU A 98 1.50 -11.39 17.95
N ASN A 99 1.87 -12.55 18.49
CA ASN A 99 1.45 -13.87 18.00
C ASN A 99 1.66 -13.95 16.48
N THR A 100 2.91 -13.70 16.06
CA THR A 100 3.33 -13.79 14.66
C THR A 100 3.69 -15.23 14.36
N ASP A 101 3.09 -15.79 13.31
CA ASP A 101 3.25 -17.21 12.97
C ASP A 101 4.36 -17.43 11.92
N PHE A 102 4.53 -16.47 11.01
CA PHE A 102 5.46 -16.57 9.89
C PHE A 102 6.17 -15.24 9.62
N ALA A 103 7.31 -15.32 8.94
CA ALA A 103 8.01 -14.18 8.36
C ALA A 103 8.11 -14.32 6.84
N LEU A 104 7.83 -13.25 6.11
CA LEU A 104 8.09 -13.11 4.67
C LEU A 104 8.95 -11.86 4.45
N GLU A 105 10.18 -12.04 4.01
CA GLU A 105 11.16 -10.98 3.84
C GLU A 105 11.49 -10.78 2.35
N LEU A 106 11.39 -9.53 1.90
CA LEU A 106 11.58 -9.17 0.50
C LEU A 106 12.68 -8.13 0.37
N GLY A 107 13.84 -8.55 -0.17
CA GLY A 107 14.98 -7.67 -0.40
C GLY A 107 15.63 -7.13 0.90
N CYS A 108 15.65 -7.93 1.95
CA CYS A 108 16.29 -7.60 3.23
C CYS A 108 17.57 -8.42 3.42
N GLU A 109 18.66 -7.77 3.91
CA GLU A 109 19.93 -8.45 4.17
C GLU A 109 19.89 -9.27 5.48
N ALA A 110 19.20 -8.75 6.50
CA ALA A 110 19.11 -9.40 7.80
C ALA A 110 17.80 -10.19 7.89
N GLN A 111 17.87 -11.46 8.29
CA GLN A 111 16.71 -12.32 8.44
C GLN A 111 16.05 -12.18 9.82
N ILE A 112 14.72 -12.32 9.85
CA ILE A 112 13.95 -12.50 11.08
C ILE A 112 14.21 -13.92 11.57
N THR A 113 14.74 -14.03 12.78
CA THR A 113 15.02 -15.32 13.44
C THR A 113 13.84 -15.79 14.27
N GLY A 114 13.75 -17.10 14.52
CA GLY A 114 12.77 -17.68 15.42
C GLY A 114 11.34 -17.87 14.85
N LEU A 115 11.12 -17.55 13.58
CA LEU A 115 9.86 -17.79 12.88
C LEU A 115 10.09 -18.62 11.60
N PRO A 116 9.13 -19.48 11.22
CA PRO A 116 9.13 -20.09 9.89
C PRO A 116 9.17 -19.04 8.80
N THR A 117 10.12 -19.15 7.89
CA THR A 117 10.30 -18.19 6.76
C THR A 117 9.52 -18.67 5.55
N LEU A 118 8.71 -17.76 5.00
CA LEU A 118 7.96 -17.99 3.77
C LEU A 118 8.75 -17.53 2.55
N THR A 119 8.51 -18.18 1.43
CA THR A 119 8.99 -17.76 0.11
C THR A 119 7.82 -17.31 -0.75
N LEU A 120 8.02 -16.25 -1.54
CA LEU A 120 7.00 -15.72 -2.45
C LEU A 120 7.07 -16.49 -3.79
N THR A 121 6.60 -17.72 -3.80
CA THR A 121 6.59 -18.61 -4.96
C THR A 121 5.15 -18.92 -5.39
N PRO A 122 4.86 -19.00 -6.70
CA PRO A 122 3.56 -19.44 -7.18
C PRO A 122 3.28 -20.89 -6.79
N GLY A 123 2.05 -21.20 -6.47
CA GLY A 123 1.57 -22.56 -6.27
C GLY A 123 0.40 -22.88 -7.21
N GLU A 124 0.09 -24.17 -7.31
CA GLU A 124 -1.03 -24.70 -8.07
C GLU A 124 -2.13 -25.16 -7.12
N SER A 125 -3.15 -24.39 -6.92
CA SER A 125 -4.34 -24.75 -6.14
C SER A 125 -5.45 -23.78 -6.39
N ASP A 126 -6.69 -24.24 -6.46
CA ASP A 126 -7.89 -23.44 -6.63
C ASP A 126 -8.49 -22.93 -5.30
N ALA A 127 -7.80 -23.16 -4.17
CA ALA A 127 -8.30 -22.75 -2.87
C ALA A 127 -8.19 -21.24 -2.68
N HIS A 128 -9.31 -20.54 -2.85
CA HIS A 128 -9.42 -19.09 -2.60
C HIS A 128 -9.99 -18.83 -1.21
N GLY A 129 -9.35 -17.92 -0.47
CA GLY A 129 -9.92 -17.42 0.79
C GLY A 129 -11.17 -16.58 0.53
N GLU A 130 -12.17 -16.80 1.36
CA GLU A 130 -13.43 -16.07 1.27
C GLU A 130 -13.26 -14.60 1.62
N TRP A 131 -13.91 -13.71 0.87
CA TRP A 131 -13.98 -12.30 1.18
C TRP A 131 -14.88 -12.05 2.39
N GLN A 132 -14.29 -11.53 3.45
CA GLN A 132 -15.00 -11.10 4.65
C GLN A 132 -14.57 -9.67 5.03
N PRO A 133 -15.40 -8.65 4.83
CA PRO A 133 -15.01 -7.25 5.05
C PRO A 133 -14.69 -6.93 6.52
N THR A 134 -15.25 -7.68 7.46
CA THR A 134 -15.01 -7.53 8.90
C THR A 134 -13.76 -8.24 9.39
N ARG A 135 -13.12 -9.05 8.54
CA ARG A 135 -11.86 -9.73 8.89
C ARG A 135 -10.75 -8.71 9.09
N VAL A 136 -9.92 -8.95 10.11
CA VAL A 136 -8.66 -8.22 10.28
C VAL A 136 -7.70 -8.63 9.17
N VAL A 137 -7.29 -7.69 8.34
CA VAL A 137 -6.42 -7.93 7.18
C VAL A 137 -5.03 -7.34 7.34
N SER A 138 -4.86 -6.38 8.24
CA SER A 138 -3.56 -5.80 8.50
C SER A 138 -3.40 -5.28 9.92
N MET A 139 -2.15 -5.10 10.30
CA MET A 139 -1.74 -4.49 11.57
C MET A 139 -0.80 -3.33 11.26
N THR A 140 -0.70 -2.37 12.17
CA THR A 140 0.25 -1.26 12.05
C THR A 140 0.95 -1.05 13.38
N LEU A 141 2.28 -1.10 13.37
CA LEU A 141 3.07 -0.81 14.56
C LEU A 141 2.94 0.68 14.92
N THR A 142 2.66 0.94 16.17
CA THR A 142 2.55 2.29 16.75
C THR A 142 3.54 2.44 17.89
N SER A 143 4.12 3.64 18.05
CA SER A 143 4.97 3.93 19.20
C SER A 143 4.15 3.82 20.50
N GLY A 144 4.50 2.83 21.31
CA GLY A 144 3.92 2.71 22.66
C GLY A 144 4.53 3.76 23.59
N SER A 145 3.71 4.40 24.42
CA SER A 145 4.17 5.35 25.46
C SER A 145 4.98 4.69 26.57
N THR A 146 5.04 3.38 26.64
CA THR A 146 5.59 2.59 27.74
C THR A 146 6.60 1.52 27.34
N GLY A 147 7.33 1.67 26.21
CA GLY A 147 8.34 0.70 25.80
C GLY A 147 8.13 0.10 24.42
N LEU A 148 7.87 -1.21 24.32
CA LEU A 148 7.75 -1.88 23.04
C LEU A 148 6.55 -1.38 22.22
N PRO A 149 6.68 -1.29 20.87
CA PRO A 149 5.58 -0.92 19.99
C PRO A 149 4.36 -1.82 20.18
N LYS A 150 3.17 -1.23 20.03
CA LYS A 150 1.89 -1.95 19.95
C LYS A 150 1.46 -2.08 18.51
N ALA A 151 0.65 -3.08 18.19
CA ALA A 151 0.06 -3.24 16.87
C ALA A 151 -1.43 -2.86 16.90
N ALA A 152 -1.81 -1.83 16.14
CA ALA A 152 -3.19 -1.53 15.85
C ALA A 152 -3.69 -2.45 14.73
N VAL A 153 -4.84 -3.09 14.92
CA VAL A 153 -5.46 -4.00 13.95
C VAL A 153 -6.48 -3.25 13.08
N HIS A 154 -6.53 -3.61 11.81
CA HIS A 154 -7.44 -2.98 10.85
C HIS A 154 -8.20 -4.04 10.04
N THR A 155 -9.52 -3.88 9.95
CA THR A 155 -10.35 -4.69 9.06
C THR A 155 -10.36 -4.12 7.64
N ALA A 156 -10.71 -4.96 6.66
CA ALA A 156 -10.90 -4.50 5.29
C ALA A 156 -11.97 -3.41 5.20
N GLN A 157 -13.05 -3.55 5.96
CA GLN A 157 -14.14 -2.56 6.05
C GLN A 157 -13.64 -1.21 6.57
N ALA A 158 -12.81 -1.19 7.61
CA ALA A 158 -12.24 0.05 8.16
C ALA A 158 -11.34 0.77 7.15
N HIS A 159 -10.50 0.01 6.44
CA HIS A 159 -9.68 0.56 5.38
C HIS A 159 -10.51 1.13 4.22
N LEU A 160 -11.54 0.40 3.77
CA LEU A 160 -12.43 0.85 2.70
C LEU A 160 -13.19 2.12 3.10
N ALA A 161 -13.69 2.20 4.35
CA ALA A 161 -14.35 3.39 4.87
C ALA A 161 -13.40 4.60 4.90
N SER A 162 -12.16 4.41 5.35
CA SER A 162 -11.13 5.45 5.32
C SER A 162 -10.80 5.90 3.89
N ALA A 163 -10.66 4.94 2.97
CA ALA A 163 -10.43 5.24 1.55
C ALA A 163 -11.60 6.04 0.95
N GLN A 164 -12.84 5.65 1.23
CA GLN A 164 -14.05 6.34 0.76
C GLN A 164 -14.10 7.78 1.25
N GLY A 165 -13.79 8.05 2.52
CA GLY A 165 -13.73 9.40 3.07
C GLY A 165 -12.73 10.30 2.34
N VAL A 166 -11.56 9.77 2.00
CA VAL A 166 -10.55 10.53 1.22
C VAL A 166 -11.01 10.75 -0.22
N LEU A 167 -11.56 9.73 -0.88
CA LEU A 167 -11.99 9.82 -2.28
C LEU A 167 -13.21 10.71 -2.46
N ALA A 168 -14.00 10.96 -1.44
CA ALA A 168 -15.06 11.97 -1.45
C ALA A 168 -14.51 13.40 -1.57
N LEU A 169 -13.28 13.63 -1.10
CA LEU A 169 -12.62 14.95 -1.14
C LEU A 169 -11.69 15.10 -2.35
N ILE A 170 -11.10 14.02 -2.80
CA ILE A 170 -10.13 13.97 -3.90
C ILE A 170 -10.60 12.97 -4.93
N PRO A 171 -11.22 13.42 -6.02
CA PRO A 171 -11.66 12.53 -7.09
C PRO A 171 -10.49 11.70 -7.65
N PHE A 172 -10.68 10.40 -7.70
CA PHE A 172 -9.72 9.44 -8.23
C PHE A 172 -10.48 8.43 -9.10
N HIS A 173 -10.26 8.52 -10.38
CA HIS A 173 -11.02 7.79 -11.41
C HIS A 173 -10.22 6.61 -11.96
N PRO A 174 -10.84 5.68 -12.70
CA PRO A 174 -10.15 4.50 -13.24
C PRO A 174 -8.91 4.78 -14.09
N GLN A 175 -8.91 5.90 -14.80
CA GLN A 175 -7.80 6.32 -15.66
C GLN A 175 -6.72 7.08 -14.91
N ASP A 176 -6.97 7.46 -13.65
CA ASP A 176 -6.00 8.12 -12.80
C ASP A 176 -4.99 7.12 -12.24
N SER A 177 -3.80 7.61 -11.94
CA SER A 177 -2.71 6.82 -11.37
C SER A 177 -2.21 7.44 -10.07
N TRP A 178 -1.97 6.60 -9.06
CA TRP A 178 -1.44 7.03 -7.75
C TRP A 178 -0.09 6.39 -7.48
N LEU A 179 0.93 7.22 -7.25
CA LEU A 179 2.25 6.73 -6.85
C LEU A 179 2.20 6.15 -5.43
N LEU A 180 2.72 4.95 -5.23
CA LEU A 180 2.95 4.36 -3.91
C LEU A 180 4.17 5.01 -3.25
N SER A 181 4.03 6.29 -2.92
CA SER A 181 5.10 7.17 -2.42
C SER A 181 5.40 7.04 -0.93
N LEU A 182 4.52 6.39 -0.17
CA LEU A 182 4.67 6.21 1.28
C LEU A 182 4.81 4.73 1.63
N PRO A 183 5.61 4.41 2.67
CA PRO A 183 5.87 3.02 3.03
C PRO A 183 4.62 2.27 3.46
N LEU A 184 4.46 1.02 3.00
CA LEU A 184 3.35 0.14 3.38
C LEU A 184 3.36 -0.25 4.86
N PHE A 185 4.51 -0.19 5.54
CA PHE A 185 4.58 -0.41 6.99
C PHE A 185 4.02 0.76 7.82
N HIS A 186 3.59 1.85 7.18
CA HIS A 186 2.80 2.93 7.78
C HIS A 186 1.37 2.93 7.24
N VAL A 187 0.41 3.28 8.09
CA VAL A 187 -1.00 3.41 7.70
C VAL A 187 -1.23 4.32 6.49
N SER A 188 -0.32 5.26 6.24
CA SER A 188 -0.38 6.16 5.08
C SER A 188 -0.14 5.44 3.74
N GLY A 189 0.82 4.52 3.69
CA GLY A 189 1.06 3.68 2.51
C GLY A 189 -0.09 2.70 2.30
N GLN A 190 -0.57 2.08 3.39
CA GLN A 190 -1.78 1.23 3.35
C GLN A 190 -2.98 2.00 2.80
N GLY A 191 -3.13 3.28 3.19
CA GLY A 191 -4.20 4.13 2.67
C GLY A 191 -4.12 4.36 1.16
N ILE A 192 -2.93 4.39 0.55
CA ILE A 192 -2.77 4.46 -0.92
C ILE A 192 -3.29 3.16 -1.54
N LEU A 193 -2.85 2.02 -1.01
CA LEU A 193 -3.28 0.69 -1.46
C LEU A 193 -4.82 0.56 -1.46
N TRP A 194 -5.48 0.95 -0.37
CA TRP A 194 -6.93 0.79 -0.24
C TRP A 194 -7.72 1.79 -1.09
N ARG A 195 -7.20 3.01 -1.33
CA ARG A 195 -7.80 3.95 -2.29
C ARG A 195 -7.75 3.41 -3.71
N TRP A 196 -6.61 2.86 -4.11
CA TRP A 196 -6.44 2.19 -5.39
C TRP A 196 -7.43 1.02 -5.55
N LEU A 197 -7.51 0.13 -4.57
CA LEU A 197 -8.44 -1.00 -4.59
C LEU A 197 -9.90 -0.57 -4.63
N LEU A 198 -10.28 0.50 -3.90
CA LEU A 198 -11.65 1.00 -3.89
C LEU A 198 -12.04 1.63 -5.22
N ALA A 199 -11.17 2.41 -5.83
CA ALA A 199 -11.46 3.13 -7.07
C ALA A 199 -11.37 2.24 -8.32
N GLY A 200 -10.62 1.14 -8.28
CA GLY A 200 -10.29 0.34 -9.47
C GLY A 200 -9.48 1.14 -10.49
N ALA A 201 -8.65 2.04 -10.00
CA ALA A 201 -7.78 2.91 -10.78
C ALA A 201 -6.40 2.25 -10.99
N GLN A 202 -5.36 3.06 -11.23
CA GLN A 202 -4.01 2.56 -11.44
C GLN A 202 -3.12 2.89 -10.24
N MET A 203 -2.26 1.99 -9.82
CA MET A 203 -1.21 2.25 -8.84
C MET A 203 0.15 2.15 -9.50
N VAL A 204 1.00 3.16 -9.27
CA VAL A 204 2.37 3.18 -9.76
C VAL A 204 3.30 2.74 -8.65
N VAL A 205 4.12 1.73 -8.91
CA VAL A 205 5.11 1.20 -7.96
C VAL A 205 6.47 1.22 -8.62
N ARG A 206 7.32 2.11 -8.17
CA ARG A 206 8.69 2.29 -8.62
C ARG A 206 9.55 2.91 -7.51
N GLU A 207 10.86 3.01 -7.75
CA GLU A 207 11.76 3.73 -6.84
C GLU A 207 11.30 5.18 -6.70
N THR A 208 11.25 5.68 -5.46
CA THR A 208 10.72 7.02 -5.15
C THR A 208 11.81 8.10 -5.06
N GLN A 209 13.05 7.76 -5.35
CA GLN A 209 14.16 8.71 -5.40
C GLN A 209 14.85 8.65 -6.77
N PRO A 210 15.03 9.79 -7.45
CA PRO A 210 14.53 11.13 -7.08
C PRO A 210 13.01 11.27 -7.32
N LEU A 211 12.34 12.01 -6.42
CA LEU A 211 10.87 12.07 -6.37
C LEU A 211 10.26 12.70 -7.64
N HIS A 212 10.91 13.70 -8.24
CA HIS A 212 10.42 14.34 -9.48
C HIS A 212 10.31 13.33 -10.64
N GLN A 213 11.25 12.36 -10.74
CA GLN A 213 11.19 11.30 -11.75
C GLN A 213 10.10 10.27 -11.41
N ALA A 214 10.00 9.90 -10.14
CA ALA A 214 8.98 8.95 -9.70
C ALA A 214 7.55 9.44 -9.95
N LEU A 215 7.33 10.75 -9.98
CA LEU A 215 6.03 11.37 -10.24
C LEU A 215 5.65 11.44 -11.73
N ASN A 216 6.56 11.13 -12.64
CA ASN A 216 6.27 11.18 -14.08
C ASN A 216 5.12 10.24 -14.44
N GLY A 217 4.13 10.77 -15.16
CA GLY A 217 2.93 10.03 -15.56
C GLY A 217 1.93 9.74 -14.44
N CYS A 218 2.19 10.17 -13.19
CA CYS A 218 1.25 10.02 -12.09
C CYS A 218 0.25 11.20 -12.05
N THR A 219 -1.02 10.89 -11.72
CA THR A 219 -2.05 11.93 -11.49
C THR A 219 -2.20 12.28 -10.02
N HIS A 220 -1.81 11.38 -9.11
CA HIS A 220 -1.93 11.54 -7.67
C HIS A 220 -0.68 11.05 -6.94
N ALA A 221 -0.36 11.72 -5.84
CA ALA A 221 0.65 11.28 -4.88
C ALA A 221 0.25 11.67 -3.46
N SER A 222 0.69 10.88 -2.49
CA SER A 222 0.65 11.22 -1.07
C SER A 222 2.05 11.57 -0.62
N LEU A 223 2.26 12.78 -0.13
CA LEU A 223 3.57 13.26 0.28
C LEU A 223 3.55 13.72 1.73
N VAL A 224 4.65 13.50 2.44
CA VAL A 224 4.88 14.18 3.72
C VAL A 224 5.40 15.60 3.45
N PRO A 225 5.23 16.56 4.38
CA PRO A 225 5.61 17.95 4.17
C PRO A 225 7.05 18.14 3.70
N THR A 226 7.98 17.34 4.22
CA THR A 226 9.40 17.39 3.83
C THR A 226 9.63 16.93 2.39
N GLN A 227 8.89 15.93 1.91
CA GLN A 227 8.96 15.50 0.50
C GLN A 227 8.41 16.58 -0.42
N LEU A 228 7.29 17.20 -0.06
CA LEU A 228 6.73 18.30 -0.84
C LEU A 228 7.69 19.50 -0.86
N TRP A 229 8.27 19.85 0.27
CA TRP A 229 9.24 20.96 0.34
C TRP A 229 10.43 20.71 -0.58
N ARG A 230 11.01 19.50 -0.53
CA ARG A 230 12.11 19.11 -1.43
C ARG A 230 11.70 19.19 -2.89
N LEU A 231 10.53 18.69 -3.24
CA LEU A 231 10.00 18.72 -4.61
C LEU A 231 9.81 20.16 -5.11
N LEU A 232 9.33 21.07 -4.26
CA LEU A 232 9.12 22.50 -4.62
C LEU A 232 10.44 23.26 -4.77
N ASN A 233 11.52 22.79 -4.18
CA ASN A 233 12.85 23.37 -4.27
C ASN A 233 13.80 22.54 -5.16
N ASP A 234 13.29 21.53 -5.88
CA ASP A 234 14.06 20.77 -6.84
C ASP A 234 14.37 21.65 -8.06
N PRO A 235 15.64 21.75 -8.49
CA PRO A 235 15.99 22.51 -9.69
C PRO A 235 15.44 21.88 -10.98
N HIS A 236 15.02 20.61 -10.94
CA HIS A 236 14.42 19.92 -12.06
C HIS A 236 12.88 20.12 -11.99
N PRO A 237 12.30 20.96 -12.85
CA PRO A 237 10.86 21.17 -12.85
C PRO A 237 10.13 19.85 -13.14
N LEU A 238 8.97 19.66 -12.49
CA LEU A 238 8.03 18.63 -12.91
C LEU A 238 7.74 18.82 -14.40
N THR A 239 7.97 17.80 -15.22
CA THR A 239 7.70 17.89 -16.66
C THR A 239 6.21 18.19 -16.89
N PRO A 240 5.82 18.85 -18.00
CA PRO A 240 4.41 19.14 -18.32
C PRO A 240 3.50 17.91 -18.29
N GLU A 241 4.06 16.72 -18.49
CA GLU A 241 3.37 15.44 -18.37
C GLU A 241 3.05 15.06 -16.90
N SER A 242 3.78 15.60 -15.93
CA SER A 242 3.59 15.31 -14.50
C SER A 242 2.63 16.26 -13.77
N GLY A 243 2.08 17.28 -14.44
CA GLY A 243 0.94 18.07 -13.95
C GLY A 243 1.21 19.10 -12.84
N THR A 244 0.18 19.89 -12.54
CA THR A 244 0.21 20.98 -11.55
C THR A 244 -0.09 20.48 -10.15
N VAL A 245 0.77 20.81 -9.17
CA VAL A 245 0.57 20.50 -7.75
C VAL A 245 -0.53 21.40 -7.17
N ARG A 246 -1.67 20.85 -6.78
CA ARG A 246 -2.66 21.57 -5.97
C ARG A 246 -2.52 21.21 -4.50
N ARG A 247 -2.20 22.20 -3.67
CA ARG A 247 -2.31 22.09 -2.21
C ARG A 247 -3.79 22.08 -1.83
N ARG A 248 -4.27 21.03 -1.14
CA ARG A 248 -5.44 21.15 -0.28
C ARG A 248 -4.97 20.79 1.13
N GLY A 249 -4.86 21.81 1.95
CA GLY A 249 -4.84 21.63 3.41
C GLY A 249 -6.19 21.02 3.81
N ASN A 250 -6.18 19.97 4.62
CA ASN A 250 -7.39 19.43 5.20
C ASN A 250 -7.63 20.15 6.53
N PRO A 251 -8.60 21.09 6.63
CA PRO A 251 -8.91 21.78 7.89
C PRO A 251 -9.88 20.96 8.72
N GLY A 252 -9.59 19.72 9.06
CA GLY A 252 -10.59 18.99 9.83
C GLY A 252 -10.28 17.56 10.26
N CYS A 253 -9.09 17.04 10.03
CA CYS A 253 -8.73 15.77 10.63
C CYS A 253 -7.96 16.03 11.93
N VAL A 254 -8.70 16.34 12.99
CA VAL A 254 -8.16 16.30 14.35
C VAL A 254 -8.12 14.82 14.74
N ASP A 255 -6.97 14.19 14.57
CA ASP A 255 -6.68 12.90 15.17
C ASP A 255 -6.76 13.05 16.69
N ARG A 256 -7.76 12.43 17.31
CA ARG A 256 -7.86 12.26 18.77
C ARG A 256 -6.83 11.24 19.32
N CYS A 257 -5.75 11.03 18.63
CA CYS A 257 -4.57 10.33 19.13
C CYS A 257 -3.42 11.32 19.17
N GLY A 258 -2.98 11.67 20.35
CA GLY A 258 -2.05 12.75 20.68
C GLY A 258 -0.65 12.68 20.08
N ASP A 259 -0.52 12.60 18.78
CA ASP A 259 0.74 12.74 18.05
C ASP A 259 0.63 13.92 17.06
N THR A 260 1.14 15.06 17.50
CA THR A 260 0.95 16.40 16.92
C THR A 260 1.88 16.69 15.72
N THR A 261 2.51 15.72 15.04
CA THR A 261 3.61 16.04 14.12
C THR A 261 3.54 15.49 12.70
N ARG A 262 2.41 14.99 12.21
CA ARG A 262 2.37 14.47 10.83
C ARG A 262 1.21 15.00 10.00
N HIS A 263 1.32 16.23 9.55
CA HIS A 263 0.48 16.74 8.47
C HIS A 263 0.75 15.95 7.19
N ARG A 264 -0.25 15.19 6.70
CA ARG A 264 -0.18 14.48 5.43
C ARG A 264 -0.73 15.37 4.33
N LEU A 265 0.04 15.59 3.28
CA LEU A 265 -0.39 16.33 2.11
C LEU A 265 -0.79 15.33 1.02
N LEU A 266 -2.03 15.47 0.53
CA LEU A 266 -2.49 14.79 -0.66
C LEU A 266 -2.35 15.76 -1.82
N VAL A 267 -1.59 15.36 -2.84
CA VAL A 267 -1.32 16.19 -4.01
C VAL A 267 -1.97 15.53 -5.22
N ARG A 268 -2.85 16.26 -5.89
CA ARG A 268 -3.35 15.89 -7.21
C ARG A 268 -2.46 16.55 -8.26
N LEU A 269 -1.84 15.73 -9.09
CA LEU A 269 -1.08 16.16 -10.25
C LEU A 269 -2.07 16.24 -11.43
N ARG A 270 -2.23 17.38 -12.10
CA ARG A 270 -3.06 17.50 -13.31
C ARG A 270 -2.16 17.52 -14.52
N PRO A 271 -2.42 16.73 -15.56
CA PRO A 271 -1.79 16.95 -16.86
C PRO A 271 -2.19 18.32 -17.36
N ASN A 272 -1.22 19.08 -17.83
CA ASN A 272 -1.43 20.44 -18.35
C ASN A 272 -2.12 20.35 -19.72
N ARG A 273 -3.45 20.45 -19.75
CA ARG A 273 -4.18 20.70 -20.99
C ARG A 273 -4.28 22.22 -21.16
N GLY A 274 -3.26 22.80 -21.79
CA GLY A 274 -3.28 24.15 -22.37
C GLY A 274 -3.46 25.31 -21.38
N GLY A 275 -2.50 26.23 -21.35
CA GLY A 275 -2.62 27.56 -20.78
C GLY A 275 -1.85 27.78 -19.47
N PHE A 276 -0.72 28.44 -19.58
CA PHE A 276 -0.04 29.13 -18.50
C PHE A 276 -1.00 30.07 -17.79
N ASN A 277 -1.25 29.83 -16.51
CA ASN A 277 -1.64 30.92 -15.61
C ASN A 277 -0.72 30.85 -14.40
N SER A 278 0.14 31.86 -14.35
CA SER A 278 1.05 32.17 -13.24
C SER A 278 0.29 32.22 -11.93
N VAL A 279 0.80 31.50 -10.93
CA VAL A 279 0.36 31.64 -9.54
C VAL A 279 1.23 32.73 -8.91
N ARG A 280 0.61 33.81 -8.51
CA ARG A 280 1.12 34.74 -7.49
C ARG A 280 0.79 34.20 -6.09
#